data_188e26ba03938ac62cfa84ccaa6487d0
#
_entry.id   188e26ba03938ac62cfa84ccaa6487d0
#
_cell.length_a   1.000
_cell.length_b   1.000
_cell.length_c   1.000
_cell.angle_alpha   90.00
_cell.angle_beta   90.00
_cell.angle_gamma   90.00
#
_symmetry.space_group_name_H-M   'P 1'
#
loop_
_entity.id
_entity.type
_entity.pdbx_description
1 polymer ?
#
loop_
_entity_poly.entity_id
_entity_poly.type
_entity_poly.pdbx_seq_one_letter_code
_entity_poly.pdbx_strand_id
1 'polypeptide(L)'
;LSKYEKQYQSLEMRYASLKEKYTDIEDYSSWQEDTIPANKITLVNNGTHAGPKTPLVLQTIRYLAQNAENVTIQTPYVICNGYMYDTLNEIASHAQLKIILNAVEKGSNPWGCTDYLNQKKKILNTGADVYELMNEVPVHTKAVLLDDRLSVVGSYNLDMRSTYLDTELMLVIDSKELNQQIQSTESTYIEKSKEVLSNGQETEGGQYETKVLNWQKKLFYGVLRIIIRPLRQLL
;
A
#
# COMPACT_ATOMS: atom_id res chain seq x y z
N LEU A 1 -27.31 -28.44 5.69
CA LEU A 1 -25.99 -28.80 6.28
C LEU A 1 -25.10 -29.54 5.28
N SER A 2 -25.67 -30.53 4.52
CA SER A 2 -24.87 -31.33 3.57
C SER A 2 -24.15 -30.53 2.46
N LYS A 3 -24.71 -29.39 2.04
CA LYS A 3 -24.10 -28.55 1.00
C LYS A 3 -22.76 -27.93 1.43
N TYR A 4 -22.58 -27.69 2.72
CA TYR A 4 -21.37 -27.05 3.24
C TYR A 4 -20.44 -28.02 3.97
N GLU A 5 -20.83 -29.28 4.13
CA GLU A 5 -20.09 -30.26 4.91
C GLU A 5 -18.70 -30.55 4.34
N LYS A 6 -18.56 -30.64 2.99
CA LYS A 6 -17.28 -30.82 2.33
C LYS A 6 -16.35 -29.58 2.52
N GLN A 7 -16.94 -28.38 2.51
CA GLN A 7 -16.20 -27.15 2.75
C GLN A 7 -15.73 -27.06 4.21
N TYR A 8 -16.59 -27.44 5.14
CA TYR A 8 -16.26 -27.48 6.56
C TYR A 8 -15.12 -28.49 6.83
N GLN A 9 -15.21 -29.71 6.33
CA GLN A 9 -14.15 -30.72 6.44
C GLN A 9 -12.85 -30.25 5.81
N SER A 10 -12.90 -29.57 4.65
CA SER A 10 -11.71 -29.00 4.03
C SER A 10 -11.06 -27.91 4.89
N LEU A 11 -11.86 -27.06 5.55
CA LEU A 11 -11.35 -26.05 6.47
C LEU A 11 -10.71 -26.67 7.71
N GLU A 12 -11.33 -27.69 8.28
CA GLU A 12 -10.79 -28.41 9.44
C GLU A 12 -9.43 -29.09 9.10
N MET A 13 -9.35 -29.77 7.95
CA MET A 13 -8.09 -30.36 7.51
C MET A 13 -7.00 -29.31 7.32
N ARG A 14 -7.33 -28.16 6.73
CA ARG A 14 -6.38 -27.04 6.56
C ARG A 14 -5.95 -26.48 7.91
N TYR A 15 -6.88 -26.32 8.84
CA TYR A 15 -6.58 -25.84 10.18
C TYR A 15 -5.65 -26.81 10.93
N ALA A 16 -5.95 -28.13 10.88
CA ALA A 16 -5.08 -29.14 11.48
C ALA A 16 -3.66 -29.10 10.89
N SER A 17 -3.54 -28.96 9.57
CA SER A 17 -2.23 -28.83 8.92
C SER A 17 -1.48 -27.54 9.30
N LEU A 18 -2.22 -26.45 9.54
CA LEU A 18 -1.61 -25.20 10.04
C LEU A 18 -1.12 -25.36 11.48
N LYS A 19 -1.86 -26.04 12.34
CA LYS A 19 -1.43 -26.32 13.73
C LYS A 19 -0.19 -27.19 13.79
N GLU A 20 -0.04 -28.18 12.90
CA GLU A 20 1.20 -28.96 12.80
C GLU A 20 2.40 -28.12 12.36
N LYS A 21 2.16 -27.17 11.45
CA LYS A 21 3.20 -26.30 10.92
C LYS A 21 3.59 -25.17 11.86
N TYR A 22 2.62 -24.66 12.59
CA TYR A 22 2.74 -23.52 13.50
C TYR A 22 2.24 -23.96 14.89
N THR A 23 3.12 -24.57 15.67
CA THR A 23 2.79 -25.20 16.98
C THR A 23 2.32 -24.19 18.02
N ASP A 24 2.66 -22.93 17.83
CA ASP A 24 2.33 -21.77 18.69
C ASP A 24 1.09 -20.99 18.24
N ILE A 25 0.39 -21.44 17.19
CA ILE A 25 -0.75 -20.69 16.61
C ILE A 25 -1.92 -20.46 17.62
N GLU A 26 -2.01 -21.27 18.66
CA GLU A 26 -3.00 -21.14 19.74
C GLU A 26 -2.38 -20.64 21.07
N ASP A 27 -1.08 -20.36 21.07
CA ASP A 27 -0.41 -19.77 22.22
C ASP A 27 -0.43 -18.24 22.11
N TYR A 28 -1.25 -17.61 22.93
CA TYR A 28 -1.40 -16.15 23.02
C TYR A 28 -0.57 -15.52 24.13
N SER A 29 0.27 -16.30 24.83
CA SER A 29 1.07 -15.81 25.96
C SER A 29 2.06 -14.73 25.54
N SER A 30 2.68 -14.88 24.36
CA SER A 30 3.62 -13.91 23.79
C SER A 30 2.99 -12.56 23.41
N TRP A 31 1.68 -12.49 23.19
CA TRP A 31 1.02 -11.24 22.78
C TRP A 31 1.14 -10.10 23.80
N GLN A 32 1.30 -10.44 25.08
CA GLN A 32 1.52 -9.44 26.12
C GLN A 32 3.00 -9.07 26.28
N GLU A 33 3.89 -9.97 25.91
CA GLU A 33 5.33 -9.78 26.00
C GLU A 33 5.87 -8.99 24.81
N ASP A 34 5.31 -9.21 23.63
CA ASP A 34 5.72 -8.55 22.36
C ASP A 34 4.94 -7.24 22.10
N THR A 35 4.70 -6.45 23.14
CA THR A 35 4.01 -5.17 23.01
C THR A 35 4.98 -4.02 22.77
N ILE A 36 4.54 -3.06 21.94
CA ILE A 36 5.28 -1.82 21.67
C ILE A 36 4.55 -0.66 22.35
N PRO A 37 5.28 0.20 23.11
CA PRO A 37 4.65 1.34 23.76
C PRO A 37 4.14 2.35 22.74
N ALA A 38 2.96 2.92 22.98
CA ALA A 38 2.39 3.99 22.20
C ALA A 38 1.88 5.10 23.12
N ASN A 39 2.18 6.36 22.77
CA ASN A 39 1.67 7.51 23.50
C ASN A 39 0.17 7.71 23.25
N LYS A 40 -0.26 7.47 22.00
CA LYS A 40 -1.64 7.61 21.59
C LYS A 40 -1.94 6.73 20.37
N ILE A 41 -3.13 6.16 20.35
CA ILE A 41 -3.70 5.46 19.19
C ILE A 41 -5.06 6.09 18.89
N THR A 42 -5.28 6.49 17.64
CA THR A 42 -6.54 7.08 17.18
C THR A 42 -7.03 6.30 15.97
N LEU A 43 -8.27 5.81 16.04
CA LEU A 43 -8.94 5.19 14.89
C LEU A 43 -9.53 6.27 14.00
N VAL A 44 -9.23 6.19 12.71
CA VAL A 44 -9.80 7.03 11.65
C VAL A 44 -10.47 6.13 10.63
N ASN A 45 -11.66 6.48 10.18
CA ASN A 45 -12.38 5.70 9.19
C ASN A 45 -13.11 6.59 8.18
N ASN A 46 -13.25 6.11 6.97
CA ASN A 46 -14.26 6.61 6.04
C ASN A 46 -15.65 6.17 6.52
N GLY A 47 -16.68 6.94 6.21
CA GLY A 47 -18.06 6.64 6.67
C GLY A 47 -18.51 5.22 6.30
N THR A 48 -19.36 4.61 7.14
CA THR A 48 -19.88 3.24 6.94
C THR A 48 -21.13 3.17 6.06
N HIS A 49 -21.70 4.32 5.68
CA HIS A 49 -22.89 4.40 4.81
C HIS A 49 -22.58 3.92 3.38
N ALA A 50 -23.61 3.47 2.67
CA ALA A 50 -23.50 3.14 1.25
C ALA A 50 -23.34 4.41 0.39
N GLY A 51 -22.67 4.29 -0.76
CA GLY A 51 -22.46 5.37 -1.71
C GLY A 51 -21.17 6.17 -1.46
N PRO A 52 -21.00 7.29 -2.17
CA PRO A 52 -19.80 8.11 -2.10
C PRO A 52 -19.54 8.65 -0.69
N LYS A 53 -18.29 8.61 -0.26
CA LYS A 53 -17.85 8.97 1.09
C LYS A 53 -17.00 10.23 1.09
N THR A 54 -17.03 10.94 2.20
CA THR A 54 -16.03 11.98 2.50
C THR A 54 -14.69 11.30 2.72
N PRO A 55 -13.60 11.74 2.07
CA PRO A 55 -12.28 11.09 2.13
C PRO A 55 -11.54 11.41 3.43
N LEU A 56 -12.12 11.05 4.58
CA LEU A 56 -11.60 11.41 5.91
C LEU A 56 -10.21 10.86 6.17
N VAL A 57 -9.93 9.63 5.72
CA VAL A 57 -8.60 9.02 5.87
C VAL A 57 -7.56 9.84 5.12
N LEU A 58 -7.80 10.16 3.84
CA LEU A 58 -6.87 10.97 3.05
C LEU A 58 -6.69 12.39 3.63
N GLN A 59 -7.80 13.01 4.08
CA GLN A 59 -7.75 14.33 4.72
C GLN A 59 -6.94 14.29 6.02
N THR A 60 -7.06 13.21 6.79
CA THR A 60 -6.26 13.02 8.01
C THR A 60 -4.78 12.88 7.68
N ILE A 61 -4.42 12.06 6.68
CA ILE A 61 -3.02 11.93 6.22
C ILE A 61 -2.49 13.29 5.78
N ARG A 62 -3.23 14.02 4.94
CA ARG A 62 -2.88 15.36 4.48
C ARG A 62 -2.64 16.33 5.65
N TYR A 63 -3.55 16.33 6.64
CA TYR A 63 -3.44 17.20 7.83
C TYR A 63 -2.22 16.86 8.67
N LEU A 64 -1.96 15.58 8.94
CA LEU A 64 -0.81 15.14 9.72
C LEU A 64 0.51 15.44 9.00
N ALA A 65 0.53 15.40 7.68
CA ALA A 65 1.71 15.66 6.86
C ALA A 65 2.09 17.16 6.78
N GLN A 66 1.20 18.09 7.18
CA GLN A 66 1.44 19.55 7.00
C GLN A 66 2.73 20.08 7.61
N ASN A 67 3.21 19.46 8.69
CA ASN A 67 4.43 19.87 9.38
C ASN A 67 5.50 18.76 9.35
N ALA A 68 5.30 17.70 8.59
CA ALA A 68 6.29 16.64 8.43
C ALA A 68 7.40 17.06 7.46
N GLU A 69 8.62 16.65 7.73
CA GLU A 69 9.77 16.81 6.85
C GLU A 69 9.94 15.58 5.94
N ASN A 70 9.52 14.41 6.41
CA ASN A 70 9.62 13.14 5.70
C ASN A 70 8.28 12.41 5.75
N VAL A 71 7.79 12.02 4.58
CA VAL A 71 6.57 11.22 4.45
C VAL A 71 6.85 10.03 3.55
N THR A 72 6.64 8.82 4.08
CA THR A 72 6.71 7.59 3.28
C THR A 72 5.32 6.97 3.19
N ILE A 73 4.84 6.69 1.99
CA ILE A 73 3.57 6.02 1.72
C ILE A 73 3.87 4.65 1.13
N GLN A 74 3.56 3.59 1.85
CA GLN A 74 3.58 2.23 1.32
C GLN A 74 2.17 1.81 0.96
N THR A 75 1.96 1.39 -0.29
CA THR A 75 0.67 0.96 -0.82
C THR A 75 0.89 -0.07 -1.93
N PRO A 76 0.00 -1.07 -2.11
CA PRO A 76 0.19 -2.08 -3.16
C PRO A 76 0.15 -1.50 -4.57
N TYR A 77 -0.58 -0.41 -4.80
CA TYR A 77 -0.72 0.32 -6.07
C TYR A 77 -1.22 1.75 -5.83
N VAL A 78 -1.12 2.60 -6.84
CA VAL A 78 -1.52 4.01 -6.80
C VAL A 78 -2.50 4.30 -7.93
N ILE A 79 -3.72 4.75 -7.60
CA ILE A 79 -4.78 5.10 -8.55
C ILE A 79 -5.42 6.43 -8.13
N CYS A 80 -4.81 7.54 -8.49
CA CYS A 80 -5.19 8.86 -8.00
C CYS A 80 -6.11 9.62 -8.96
N ASN A 81 -7.02 10.42 -8.40
CA ASN A 81 -7.74 11.50 -9.10
C ASN A 81 -7.06 12.87 -8.86
N GLY A 82 -7.68 13.95 -9.37
CA GLY A 82 -7.13 15.31 -9.24
C GLY A 82 -6.85 15.70 -7.79
N TYR A 83 -7.81 15.53 -6.89
CA TYR A 83 -7.67 15.88 -5.48
C TYR A 83 -6.55 15.10 -4.77
N MET A 84 -6.41 13.81 -5.09
CA MET A 84 -5.34 12.98 -4.54
C MET A 84 -3.96 13.45 -5.06
N TYR A 85 -3.84 13.79 -6.35
CA TYR A 85 -2.61 14.39 -6.90
C TYR A 85 -2.29 15.72 -6.24
N ASP A 86 -3.29 16.59 -6.03
CA ASP A 86 -3.10 17.88 -5.35
C ASP A 86 -2.60 17.67 -3.92
N THR A 87 -3.12 16.65 -3.23
CA THR A 87 -2.63 16.27 -1.89
C THR A 87 -1.17 15.81 -1.92
N LEU A 88 -0.78 14.97 -2.88
CA LEU A 88 0.60 14.54 -3.02
C LEU A 88 1.54 15.70 -3.39
N ASN A 89 1.12 16.59 -4.30
CA ASN A 89 1.84 17.81 -4.66
C ASN A 89 2.06 18.72 -3.43
N GLU A 90 1.02 18.92 -2.61
CA GLU A 90 1.11 19.71 -1.39
C GLU A 90 2.13 19.12 -0.43
N ILE A 91 2.07 17.81 -0.15
CA ILE A 91 3.03 17.14 0.72
C ILE A 91 4.45 17.26 0.15
N ALA A 92 4.65 16.95 -1.12
CA ALA A 92 5.97 16.99 -1.75
C ALA A 92 6.54 18.43 -1.88
N SER A 93 5.72 19.47 -1.73
CA SER A 93 6.18 20.87 -1.78
C SER A 93 6.99 21.30 -0.56
N HIS A 94 6.87 20.57 0.56
CA HIS A 94 7.55 20.92 1.82
C HIS A 94 8.21 19.73 2.52
N ALA A 95 7.87 18.50 2.15
CA ALA A 95 8.43 17.28 2.71
C ALA A 95 9.08 16.41 1.65
N GLN A 96 10.06 15.58 2.05
CA GLN A 96 10.50 14.48 1.20
C GLN A 96 9.41 13.41 1.16
N LEU A 97 8.73 13.28 0.02
CA LEU A 97 7.67 12.29 -0.17
C LEU A 97 8.21 11.07 -0.91
N LYS A 98 8.13 9.91 -0.27
CA LYS A 98 8.45 8.60 -0.87
C LYS A 98 7.18 7.78 -1.05
N ILE A 99 7.06 7.09 -2.19
CA ILE A 99 5.96 6.16 -2.46
C ILE A 99 6.55 4.80 -2.82
N ILE A 100 6.25 3.78 -2.03
CA ILE A 100 6.66 2.39 -2.25
C ILE A 100 5.44 1.62 -2.73
N LEU A 101 5.51 1.02 -3.93
CA LEU A 101 4.46 0.20 -4.51
C LEU A 101 5.02 -1.03 -5.21
N ASN A 102 4.18 -2.04 -5.46
CA ASN A 102 4.66 -3.21 -6.21
C ASN A 102 5.00 -2.84 -7.65
N ALA A 103 6.14 -3.27 -8.14
CA ALA A 103 6.48 -3.19 -9.56
C ALA A 103 5.44 -3.93 -10.41
N VAL A 104 5.13 -3.43 -11.61
CA VAL A 104 4.14 -4.04 -12.52
C VAL A 104 4.49 -5.49 -12.86
N GLU A 105 5.76 -5.79 -12.96
CA GLU A 105 6.31 -7.12 -13.24
C GLU A 105 6.01 -8.14 -12.14
N LYS A 106 5.84 -7.67 -10.92
CA LYS A 106 5.61 -8.46 -9.70
C LYS A 106 4.19 -8.28 -9.13
N GLY A 107 3.45 -7.28 -9.59
CA GLY A 107 2.11 -6.97 -9.10
C GLY A 107 1.10 -8.09 -9.37
N SER A 108 0.19 -8.30 -8.42
CA SER A 108 -0.89 -9.29 -8.50
C SER A 108 -2.22 -8.70 -9.00
N ASN A 109 -2.38 -7.38 -8.96
CA ASN A 109 -3.58 -6.68 -9.43
C ASN A 109 -3.36 -6.06 -10.81
N PRO A 110 -3.82 -6.69 -11.92
CA PRO A 110 -3.59 -6.16 -13.27
C PRO A 110 -4.27 -4.82 -13.51
N TRP A 111 -5.38 -4.52 -12.84
CA TRP A 111 -6.09 -3.24 -12.97
C TRP A 111 -5.26 -2.10 -12.38
N GLY A 112 -4.81 -2.26 -11.14
CA GLY A 112 -3.94 -1.29 -10.47
C GLY A 112 -2.62 -1.08 -11.20
N CYS A 113 -1.96 -2.17 -11.62
CA CYS A 113 -0.73 -2.10 -12.42
C CYS A 113 -0.94 -1.33 -13.73
N THR A 114 -2.07 -1.56 -14.41
CA THR A 114 -2.39 -0.90 -15.68
C THR A 114 -2.65 0.59 -15.50
N ASP A 115 -3.42 0.97 -14.47
CA ASP A 115 -3.65 2.39 -14.21
C ASP A 115 -2.35 3.10 -13.81
N TYR A 116 -1.53 2.48 -12.98
CA TYR A 116 -0.20 2.99 -12.67
C TYR A 116 0.63 3.27 -13.93
N LEU A 117 0.69 2.32 -14.89
CA LEU A 117 1.38 2.53 -16.17
C LEU A 117 0.83 3.72 -16.96
N ASN A 118 -0.49 3.98 -16.88
CA ASN A 118 -1.11 5.13 -17.54
C ASN A 118 -0.83 6.46 -16.82
N GLN A 119 -0.65 6.44 -15.51
CA GLN A 119 -0.53 7.62 -14.66
C GLN A 119 0.88 7.85 -14.12
N LYS A 120 1.84 6.95 -14.37
CA LYS A 120 3.21 7.00 -13.83
C LYS A 120 3.82 8.41 -13.93
N LYS A 121 3.72 9.04 -15.11
CA LYS A 121 4.22 10.41 -15.30
C LYS A 121 3.54 11.46 -14.39
N LYS A 122 2.23 11.32 -14.13
CA LYS A 122 1.52 12.24 -13.24
C LYS A 122 1.95 12.05 -11.79
N ILE A 123 2.18 10.80 -11.37
CA ILE A 123 2.67 10.47 -10.03
C ILE A 123 4.06 11.09 -9.84
N LEU A 124 4.98 10.87 -10.78
CA LEU A 124 6.32 11.47 -10.74
C LEU A 124 6.30 13.00 -10.74
N ASN A 125 5.38 13.61 -11.47
CA ASN A 125 5.22 15.06 -11.52
C ASN A 125 4.73 15.66 -10.19
N THR A 126 4.28 14.85 -9.22
CA THR A 126 3.97 15.34 -7.86
C THR A 126 5.23 15.71 -7.07
N GLY A 127 6.40 15.31 -7.51
CA GLY A 127 7.65 15.47 -6.79
C GLY A 127 7.97 14.32 -5.83
N ALA A 128 7.14 13.26 -5.82
CA ALA A 128 7.41 12.07 -5.01
C ALA A 128 8.54 11.22 -5.60
N ASP A 129 9.40 10.69 -4.74
CA ASP A 129 10.35 9.63 -5.07
C ASP A 129 9.58 8.30 -5.10
N VAL A 130 9.57 7.62 -6.24
CA VAL A 130 8.78 6.40 -6.45
C VAL A 130 9.66 5.17 -6.48
N TYR A 131 9.36 4.21 -5.63
CA TYR A 131 10.06 2.94 -5.49
C TYR A 131 9.18 1.78 -5.95
N GLU A 132 9.49 1.19 -7.10
CA GLU A 132 8.80 0.03 -7.66
C GLU A 132 9.42 -1.26 -7.09
N LEU A 133 8.76 -1.82 -6.08
CA LEU A 133 9.24 -2.99 -5.33
C LEU A 133 9.25 -4.25 -6.20
N MET A 134 10.43 -4.85 -6.35
CA MET A 134 10.70 -6.06 -7.13
C MET A 134 10.69 -7.33 -6.29
N ASN A 135 10.02 -7.32 -5.13
CA ASN A 135 9.97 -8.48 -4.25
C ASN A 135 9.36 -9.71 -4.95
N GLU A 136 9.75 -10.90 -4.54
CA GLU A 136 9.26 -12.16 -5.14
C GLU A 136 7.75 -12.33 -4.95
N VAL A 137 7.28 -12.03 -3.74
CA VAL A 137 5.85 -12.03 -3.39
C VAL A 137 5.37 -10.58 -3.29
N PRO A 138 4.25 -10.22 -3.95
CA PRO A 138 3.68 -8.88 -3.85
C PRO A 138 3.34 -8.53 -2.40
N VAL A 139 3.66 -7.31 -2.00
CA VAL A 139 3.34 -6.78 -0.66
C VAL A 139 1.98 -6.09 -0.70
N HIS A 140 1.15 -6.30 0.33
CA HIS A 140 -0.19 -5.71 0.43
C HIS A 140 -0.36 -4.80 1.65
N THR A 141 0.74 -4.29 2.18
CA THR A 141 0.79 -3.33 3.30
C THR A 141 0.25 -1.97 2.87
N LYS A 142 -0.44 -1.30 3.78
CA LYS A 142 -0.83 0.10 3.67
C LYS A 142 -0.36 0.79 4.94
N ALA A 143 0.65 1.62 4.78
CA ALA A 143 1.25 2.39 5.86
C ALA A 143 1.64 3.78 5.36
N VAL A 144 1.51 4.77 6.22
CA VAL A 144 2.08 6.09 6.02
C VAL A 144 2.91 6.41 7.25
N LEU A 145 4.19 6.68 7.03
CA LEU A 145 5.09 7.14 8.08
C LEU A 145 5.29 8.65 7.94
N LEU A 146 5.25 9.35 9.07
CA LEU A 146 5.50 10.78 9.15
C LEU A 146 6.64 11.00 10.15
N ASP A 147 7.75 11.47 9.63
CA ASP A 147 9.03 11.61 10.33
C ASP A 147 9.46 10.31 11.04
N ASP A 148 9.94 10.42 12.27
CA ASP A 148 10.41 9.29 13.09
C ASP A 148 9.43 8.89 14.21
N ARG A 149 8.15 9.33 14.13
CA ARG A 149 7.23 9.24 15.26
C ARG A 149 5.83 8.72 14.92
N LEU A 150 5.17 9.27 13.91
CA LEU A 150 3.79 8.91 13.61
C LEU A 150 3.71 7.83 12.53
N SER A 151 2.88 6.84 12.77
CA SER A 151 2.54 5.80 11.80
C SER A 151 1.05 5.74 11.58
N VAL A 152 0.60 5.70 10.33
CA VAL A 152 -0.81 5.51 9.96
C VAL A 152 -0.91 4.18 9.24
N VAL A 153 -1.53 3.18 9.85
CA VAL A 153 -1.57 1.80 9.34
C VAL A 153 -2.99 1.26 9.30
N GLY A 154 -3.33 0.46 8.31
CA GLY A 154 -4.65 -0.15 8.22
C GLY A 154 -5.02 -0.65 6.83
N SER A 155 -6.25 -0.39 6.38
CA SER A 155 -6.81 -0.96 5.16
C SER A 155 -6.74 -0.03 3.93
N TYR A 156 -6.52 1.28 4.10
CA TYR A 156 -6.61 2.29 3.05
C TYR A 156 -5.50 2.16 2.00
N ASN A 157 -5.87 1.85 0.77
CA ASN A 157 -4.98 1.98 -0.39
C ASN A 157 -5.00 3.43 -0.91
N LEU A 158 -3.91 3.83 -1.57
CA LEU A 158 -3.86 5.12 -2.28
C LEU A 158 -4.58 5.00 -3.63
N ASP A 159 -5.89 4.72 -3.58
CA ASP A 159 -6.75 4.59 -4.76
C ASP A 159 -8.09 5.31 -4.58
N MET A 160 -8.80 5.53 -5.70
CA MET A 160 -10.07 6.26 -5.69
C MET A 160 -11.17 5.47 -4.99
N ARG A 161 -11.14 4.15 -5.07
CA ARG A 161 -12.14 3.30 -4.44
C ARG A 161 -12.01 3.36 -2.92
N SER A 162 -10.82 3.16 -2.38
CA SER A 162 -10.54 3.31 -0.94
C SER A 162 -10.83 4.73 -0.46
N THR A 163 -10.59 5.73 -1.31
CA THR A 163 -10.80 7.14 -0.93
C THR A 163 -12.28 7.52 -0.85
N TYR A 164 -13.13 7.02 -1.77
CA TYR A 164 -14.49 7.56 -1.93
C TYR A 164 -15.61 6.53 -1.82
N LEU A 165 -15.33 5.23 -1.88
CA LEU A 165 -16.36 4.19 -1.95
C LEU A 165 -16.29 3.18 -0.81
N ASP A 166 -15.10 2.72 -0.45
CA ASP A 166 -14.93 1.68 0.55
C ASP A 166 -14.93 2.25 1.98
N THR A 167 -15.35 1.44 2.93
CA THR A 167 -15.17 1.73 4.35
C THR A 167 -13.77 1.33 4.76
N GLU A 168 -12.91 2.31 4.92
CA GLU A 168 -11.52 2.11 5.31
C GLU A 168 -11.32 2.43 6.78
N LEU A 169 -10.44 1.67 7.42
CA LEU A 169 -10.04 1.86 8.81
C LEU A 169 -8.53 2.04 8.87
N MET A 170 -8.07 3.11 9.51
CA MET A 170 -6.66 3.38 9.76
C MET A 170 -6.45 3.70 11.24
N LEU A 171 -5.37 3.21 11.80
CA LEU A 171 -4.88 3.62 13.11
C LEU A 171 -3.77 4.66 12.92
N VAL A 172 -3.94 5.82 13.51
CA VAL A 172 -2.87 6.82 13.70
C VAL A 172 -2.21 6.52 15.03
N ILE A 173 -0.95 6.14 15.00
CA ILE A 173 -0.22 5.65 16.17
C ILE A 173 0.97 6.58 16.42
N ASP A 174 0.98 7.20 17.60
CA ASP A 174 2.10 7.97 18.12
C ASP A 174 3.02 7.05 18.91
N SER A 175 3.99 6.47 18.20
CA SER A 175 5.01 5.58 18.76
C SER A 175 6.27 5.64 17.91
N LYS A 176 7.33 6.17 18.48
CA LYS A 176 8.64 6.22 17.81
C LYS A 176 9.18 4.81 17.54
N GLU A 177 9.03 3.90 18.49
CA GLU A 177 9.53 2.52 18.37
C GLU A 177 8.82 1.77 17.23
N LEU A 178 7.48 1.83 17.15
CA LEU A 178 6.73 1.23 16.05
C LEU A 178 7.11 1.86 14.72
N ASN A 179 7.22 3.19 14.67
CA ASN A 179 7.60 3.90 13.44
C ASN A 179 8.97 3.42 12.94
N GLN A 180 9.96 3.30 13.82
CA GLN A 180 11.30 2.81 13.46
C GLN A 180 11.29 1.35 12.97
N GLN A 181 10.46 0.48 13.55
CA GLN A 181 10.34 -0.91 13.09
C GLN A 181 9.74 -0.98 11.68
N ILE A 182 8.69 -0.19 11.40
CA ILE A 182 8.10 -0.12 10.06
C ILE A 182 9.11 0.48 9.08
N GLN A 183 9.79 1.57 9.44
CA GLN A 183 10.82 2.22 8.62
C GLN A 183 11.98 1.27 8.28
N SER A 184 12.40 0.43 9.23
CA SER A 184 13.41 -0.60 8.98
C SER A 184 12.95 -1.59 7.92
N THR A 185 11.68 -2.03 7.98
CA THR A 185 11.09 -2.91 6.96
C THR A 185 10.99 -2.22 5.60
N GLU A 186 10.52 -0.97 5.56
CA GLU A 186 10.43 -0.18 4.33
C GLU A 186 11.80 0.07 3.69
N SER A 187 12.84 0.27 4.51
CA SER A 187 14.22 0.38 4.01
C SER A 187 14.66 -0.87 3.25
N THR A 188 14.32 -2.07 3.74
CA THR A 188 14.61 -3.32 3.01
C THR A 188 13.81 -3.45 1.71
N TYR A 189 12.62 -2.83 1.64
CA TYR A 189 11.85 -2.80 0.40
C TYR A 189 12.44 -1.81 -0.60
N ILE A 190 12.90 -0.64 -0.15
CA ILE A 190 13.59 0.35 -0.98
C ILE A 190 14.84 -0.27 -1.63
N GLU A 191 15.65 -1.01 -0.86
CA GLU A 191 16.82 -1.72 -1.38
C GLU A 191 16.46 -2.75 -2.48
N LYS A 192 15.25 -3.30 -2.44
CA LYS A 192 14.72 -4.26 -3.42
C LYS A 192 13.85 -3.58 -4.49
N SER A 193 13.88 -2.27 -4.59
CA SER A 193 13.04 -1.53 -5.53
C SER A 193 13.85 -0.90 -6.65
N LYS A 194 13.20 -0.73 -7.80
CA LYS A 194 13.64 0.23 -8.82
C LYS A 194 13.20 1.61 -8.35
N GLU A 195 14.12 2.52 -8.18
CA GLU A 195 13.79 3.92 -7.99
C GLU A 195 13.47 4.55 -9.34
N VAL A 196 12.35 5.24 -9.43
CA VAL A 196 11.94 5.93 -10.64
C VAL A 196 12.04 7.42 -10.40
N LEU A 197 13.01 8.03 -11.05
CA LEU A 197 13.27 9.46 -10.95
C LEU A 197 12.19 10.29 -11.66
N SER A 198 12.07 11.55 -11.28
CA SER A 198 11.08 12.50 -11.83
C SER A 198 11.19 12.67 -13.36
N ASN A 199 12.37 12.44 -13.94
CA ASN A 199 12.58 12.43 -15.40
C ASN A 199 12.14 11.11 -16.07
N GLY A 200 11.67 10.11 -15.29
CA GLY A 200 11.26 8.80 -15.75
C GLY A 200 12.41 7.80 -15.96
N GLN A 201 13.63 8.15 -15.63
CA GLN A 201 14.73 7.19 -15.59
C GLN A 201 14.58 6.27 -14.40
N GLU A 202 14.91 4.99 -14.61
CA GLU A 202 14.94 3.98 -13.56
C GLU A 202 16.39 3.78 -13.13
N THR A 203 16.62 3.69 -11.81
CA THR A 203 17.95 3.36 -11.30
C THR A 203 18.22 1.87 -11.49
N GLU A 204 19.43 1.56 -11.96
CA GLU A 204 19.94 0.18 -11.94
C GLU A 204 20.73 -0.03 -10.64
N GLY A 205 20.65 -1.21 -10.06
CA GLY A 205 21.56 -1.61 -8.96
C GLY A 205 20.92 -1.88 -7.61
N GLY A 206 19.59 -2.07 -7.55
CA GLY A 206 18.94 -2.61 -6.35
C GLY A 206 19.25 -4.10 -6.13
N GLN A 207 19.09 -4.59 -4.90
CA GLN A 207 19.23 -6.01 -4.53
C GLN A 207 17.97 -6.79 -4.95
N TYR A 208 17.71 -6.90 -6.25
CA TYR A 208 16.54 -7.60 -6.78
C TYR A 208 16.84 -8.34 -8.10
N GLU A 209 16.08 -9.40 -8.33
CA GLU A 209 16.06 -10.05 -9.64
C GLU A 209 15.22 -9.24 -10.62
N THR A 210 15.86 -8.77 -11.69
CA THR A 210 15.14 -8.11 -12.78
C THR A 210 14.19 -9.10 -13.46
N LYS A 211 12.89 -8.81 -13.44
CA LYS A 211 11.89 -9.57 -14.17
C LYS A 211 11.36 -8.72 -15.31
N VAL A 212 11.52 -9.19 -16.52
CA VAL A 212 10.99 -8.52 -17.70
C VAL A 212 9.62 -9.11 -18.03
N LEU A 213 8.63 -8.26 -18.26
CA LEU A 213 7.33 -8.70 -18.78
C LEU A 213 7.52 -9.42 -20.12
N ASN A 214 7.05 -10.66 -20.21
CA ASN A 214 7.00 -11.36 -21.49
C ASN A 214 6.07 -10.64 -22.48
N TRP A 215 6.21 -10.93 -23.80
CA TRP A 215 5.46 -10.25 -24.84
C TRP A 215 3.94 -10.39 -24.69
N GLN A 216 3.44 -11.52 -24.18
CA GLN A 216 2.02 -11.77 -23.93
C GLN A 216 1.47 -10.83 -22.84
N LYS A 217 2.20 -10.70 -21.73
CA LYS A 217 1.84 -9.74 -20.67
C LYS A 217 1.93 -8.29 -21.15
N LYS A 218 2.94 -7.95 -21.96
CA LYS A 218 3.03 -6.61 -22.56
C LYS A 218 1.82 -6.30 -23.43
N LEU A 219 1.40 -7.25 -24.28
CA LEU A 219 0.20 -7.12 -25.10
C LEU A 219 -1.06 -7.00 -24.25
N PHE A 220 -1.22 -7.86 -23.25
CA PHE A 220 -2.34 -7.83 -22.30
C PHE A 220 -2.46 -6.46 -21.62
N TYR A 221 -1.38 -5.96 -21.04
CA TYR A 221 -1.36 -4.63 -20.42
C TYR A 221 -1.60 -3.51 -21.46
N GLY A 222 -1.09 -3.64 -22.67
CA GLY A 222 -1.33 -2.70 -23.77
C GLY A 222 -2.82 -2.54 -24.08
N VAL A 223 -3.57 -3.63 -24.18
CA VAL A 223 -5.02 -3.63 -24.38
C VAL A 223 -5.74 -3.09 -23.15
N LEU A 224 -5.38 -3.57 -21.97
CA LEU A 224 -6.02 -3.20 -20.72
C LEU A 224 -5.87 -1.70 -20.41
N ARG A 225 -4.75 -1.08 -20.80
CA ARG A 225 -4.51 0.37 -20.67
C ARG A 225 -5.55 1.24 -21.39
N ILE A 226 -6.17 0.72 -22.46
CA ILE A 226 -7.24 1.41 -23.17
C ILE A 226 -8.58 1.19 -22.46
N ILE A 227 -8.87 -0.06 -22.10
CA ILE A 227 -10.14 -0.46 -21.49
C ILE A 227 -10.35 0.19 -20.12
N ILE A 228 -9.29 0.33 -19.32
CA ILE A 228 -9.39 0.81 -17.94
C ILE A 228 -9.74 2.30 -17.81
N ARG A 229 -9.44 3.11 -18.85
CA ARG A 229 -9.59 4.57 -18.78
C ARG A 229 -10.98 5.03 -18.34
N PRO A 230 -12.10 4.56 -18.94
CA PRO A 230 -13.44 4.96 -18.52
C PRO A 230 -13.86 4.35 -17.15
N LEU A 231 -13.18 3.29 -16.70
CA LEU A 231 -13.51 2.54 -15.47
C LEU A 231 -12.72 2.98 -14.25
N ARG A 232 -11.78 3.91 -14.40
CA ARG A 232 -10.86 4.33 -13.33
C ARG A 232 -11.54 4.71 -12.02
N GLN A 233 -12.72 5.33 -12.11
CA GLN A 233 -13.48 5.74 -10.93
C GLN A 233 -14.00 4.58 -10.07
N LEU A 234 -13.90 3.35 -10.56
CA LEU A 234 -14.31 2.13 -9.85
C LEU A 234 -13.12 1.39 -9.23
N LEU A 235 -11.90 1.92 -9.39
CA LEU A 235 -10.64 1.35 -8.92
C LEU A 235 -10.11 2.06 -7.69
#